data_dc5cc59bfcc0f32d9d25d8c72ad36da3
#
_entry.id   dc5cc59bfcc0f32d9d25d8c72ad36da3
#
_cell.length_a   1.000
_cell.length_b   1.000
_cell.length_c   1.000
_cell.angle_alpha   90.00
_cell.angle_beta   90.00
_cell.angle_gamma   90.00
#
_symmetry.space_group_name_H-M   'P 1'
#
loop_
_entity.id
_entity.type
_entity.pdbx_description
1 polymer ?
#
loop_
_entity_poly.entity_id
_entity_poly.type
_entity_poly.pdbx_seq_one_letter_code
_entity_poly.pdbx_strand_id
1 'polypeptide(L)'
;MAVTAINKQLYSFSVSLEVNSQKEVEVEKEIEVEKEVEVEKRKKNKETGKMEKVLVTETRKVKEKKIVTEMRDVVEEQPVRVVLRKPTRTQLEDGDMFYSIWLNKYIKMGLLTRAMLAKQHLDVGGSLTEEEKSRYSQLYVRLYEKQQAVQRFSLKTEDERSNDENERLRTAVEELGIIRKELTDFEAVQASMFDHTADIKARNKTITWYLLNLAHVSYGDQDDAEVIPLFPGETYDDKYQS
;
A
#
# COMPACT_ATOMS: atom_id res chain seq x y z
N MET A 1 -17.47 -20.16 -16.40
CA MET A 1 -17.83 -19.61 -15.06
C MET A 1 -16.91 -18.51 -14.55
N ALA A 2 -15.78 -18.19 -15.21
CA ALA A 2 -14.85 -17.13 -14.81
C ALA A 2 -15.35 -15.69 -15.00
N VAL A 3 -16.27 -15.44 -15.95
CA VAL A 3 -16.79 -14.09 -16.27
C VAL A 3 -17.61 -13.46 -15.13
N THR A 4 -18.16 -14.27 -14.20
CA THR A 4 -19.01 -13.79 -13.10
C THR A 4 -18.22 -13.20 -11.92
N ALA A 5 -16.94 -13.53 -11.77
CA ALA A 5 -16.11 -13.06 -10.65
C ALA A 5 -15.61 -11.61 -10.88
N ILE A 6 -15.23 -11.27 -12.11
CA ILE A 6 -14.69 -9.94 -12.47
C ILE A 6 -15.72 -8.82 -12.26
N ASN A 7 -17.02 -9.10 -12.45
CA ASN A 7 -18.08 -8.09 -12.28
C ASN A 7 -18.40 -7.73 -10.82
N LYS A 8 -17.84 -8.45 -9.83
CA LYS A 8 -18.08 -8.20 -8.39
C LYS A 8 -16.98 -7.38 -7.71
N GLN A 9 -15.88 -7.10 -8.41
CA GLN A 9 -14.76 -6.33 -7.88
C GLN A 9 -14.84 -4.88 -8.33
N LEU A 10 -14.54 -3.93 -7.42
CA LEU A 10 -14.35 -2.52 -7.74
C LEU A 10 -12.88 -2.24 -8.09
N TYR A 11 -11.97 -2.78 -7.30
CA TYR A 11 -10.54 -2.54 -7.42
C TYR A 11 -9.76 -3.72 -6.86
N SER A 12 -8.59 -4.00 -7.41
CA SER A 12 -7.65 -4.98 -6.86
C SER A 12 -6.21 -4.53 -7.12
N PHE A 13 -5.32 -4.83 -6.19
CA PHE A 13 -3.89 -4.62 -6.32
C PHE A 13 -3.14 -5.72 -5.57
N SER A 14 -1.90 -5.98 -5.98
CA SER A 14 -1.04 -6.97 -5.34
C SER A 14 0.05 -6.28 -4.52
N VAL A 15 0.35 -6.86 -3.37
CA VAL A 15 1.41 -6.42 -2.46
C VAL A 15 2.25 -7.64 -2.12
N SER A 16 3.58 -7.52 -2.15
CA SER A 16 4.47 -8.56 -1.63
C SER A 16 4.59 -8.40 -0.12
N LEU A 17 4.23 -9.44 0.62
CA LEU A 17 4.43 -9.51 2.07
C LEU A 17 5.60 -10.42 2.39
N GLU A 18 6.48 -9.97 3.27
CA GLU A 18 7.52 -10.81 3.85
C GLU A 18 6.90 -11.72 4.92
N VAL A 19 6.92 -13.01 4.66
CA VAL A 19 6.41 -14.03 5.59
C VAL A 19 7.58 -14.85 6.12
N ASN A 20 7.71 -14.91 7.44
CA ASN A 20 8.66 -15.80 8.08
C ASN A 20 8.13 -17.24 8.01
N SER A 21 8.77 -18.07 7.22
CA SER A 21 8.47 -19.49 7.12
C SER A 21 9.66 -20.33 7.64
N GLN A 22 9.35 -21.44 8.30
CA GLN A 22 10.36 -22.41 8.67
C GLN A 22 10.52 -23.43 7.56
N LYS A 23 11.71 -23.44 6.94
CA LYS A 23 12.03 -24.44 5.90
C LYS A 23 13.18 -25.33 6.33
N GLU A 24 13.07 -26.57 5.87
CA GLU A 24 14.17 -27.52 5.95
C GLU A 24 15.24 -27.10 4.94
N VAL A 25 16.41 -26.69 5.45
CA VAL A 25 17.56 -26.32 4.60
C VAL A 25 18.66 -27.35 4.81
N GLU A 26 19.13 -27.89 3.72
CA GLU A 26 20.30 -28.79 3.74
C GLU A 26 21.55 -27.95 3.99
N VAL A 27 22.23 -28.22 5.10
CA VAL A 27 23.46 -27.52 5.47
C VAL A 27 24.60 -28.54 5.53
N GLU A 28 25.69 -28.25 4.84
CA GLU A 28 26.91 -29.04 4.98
C GLU A 28 27.56 -28.75 6.34
N LYS A 29 27.62 -29.76 7.20
CA LYS A 29 28.36 -29.68 8.46
C LYS A 29 29.56 -30.60 8.45
N GLU A 30 30.69 -30.09 8.91
CA GLU A 30 31.86 -30.92 9.20
C GLU A 30 31.62 -31.66 10.51
N ILE A 31 31.47 -32.98 10.44
CA ILE A 31 31.32 -33.84 11.60
C ILE A 31 32.62 -34.61 11.79
N GLU A 32 33.14 -34.60 13.01
CA GLU A 32 34.28 -35.45 13.37
C GLU A 32 33.77 -36.90 13.54
N VAL A 33 34.21 -37.77 12.63
CA VAL A 33 33.89 -39.19 12.70
C VAL A 33 35.13 -39.96 13.08
N GLU A 34 35.02 -40.80 14.11
CA GLU A 34 36.09 -41.71 14.49
C GLU A 34 36.14 -42.85 13.49
N LYS A 35 37.25 -42.92 12.73
CA LYS A 35 37.51 -44.04 11.82
C LYS A 35 38.67 -44.84 12.31
N GLU A 36 38.51 -46.16 12.24
CA GLU A 36 39.60 -47.10 12.43
C GLU A 36 40.47 -47.10 11.16
N VAL A 37 41.72 -46.70 11.34
CA VAL A 37 42.69 -46.68 10.23
C VAL A 37 43.80 -47.67 10.61
N GLU A 38 44.01 -48.58 9.67
CA GLU A 38 45.15 -49.50 9.80
C GLU A 38 46.46 -48.76 9.50
N VAL A 39 47.34 -48.72 10.51
CA VAL A 39 48.63 -48.04 10.37
C VAL A 39 49.73 -49.07 10.52
N GLU A 40 50.63 -49.14 9.55
CA GLU A 40 51.82 -49.97 9.63
C GLU A 40 52.79 -49.39 10.68
N LYS A 41 52.97 -50.11 11.79
CA LYS A 41 54.00 -49.75 12.77
C LYS A 41 55.10 -50.78 12.76
N ARG A 42 56.36 -50.29 12.79
CA ARG A 42 57.55 -51.15 12.92
C ARG A 42 57.74 -51.50 14.42
N LYS A 43 57.55 -52.77 14.79
CA LYS A 43 57.89 -53.29 16.11
C LYS A 43 59.12 -54.16 16.01
N LYS A 44 59.97 -54.03 17.01
CA LYS A 44 61.15 -54.87 17.15
C LYS A 44 60.72 -56.21 17.77
N ASN A 45 60.87 -57.27 16.99
CA ASN A 45 60.56 -58.61 17.50
C ASN A 45 61.57 -58.97 18.62
N LYS A 46 61.06 -59.35 19.79
CA LYS A 46 61.88 -59.63 20.98
C LYS A 46 62.72 -60.89 20.88
N GLU A 47 62.37 -61.82 19.99
CA GLU A 47 63.10 -63.10 19.86
C GLU A 47 64.16 -63.08 18.76
N THR A 48 63.93 -62.32 17.66
CA THR A 48 64.83 -62.30 16.53
C THR A 48 65.65 -61.01 16.37
N GLY A 49 65.32 -59.94 17.15
CA GLY A 49 65.99 -58.65 17.09
C GLY A 49 65.74 -57.83 15.82
N LYS A 50 64.96 -58.33 14.86
CA LYS A 50 64.66 -57.66 13.60
C LYS A 50 63.41 -56.82 13.70
N MET A 51 63.35 -55.73 12.95
CA MET A 51 62.19 -54.85 12.82
C MET A 51 61.17 -55.45 11.84
N GLU A 52 60.00 -55.81 12.34
CA GLU A 52 58.89 -56.32 11.52
C GLU A 52 57.80 -55.27 11.41
N LYS A 53 57.16 -55.23 10.25
CA LYS A 53 55.98 -54.35 10.05
C LYS A 53 54.73 -55.05 10.59
N VAL A 54 54.07 -54.44 11.55
CA VAL A 54 52.80 -54.94 12.12
C VAL A 54 51.73 -53.93 11.84
N LEU A 55 50.64 -54.41 11.24
CA LEU A 55 49.43 -53.58 11.08
C LEU A 55 48.78 -53.43 12.45
N VAL A 56 48.59 -52.16 12.85
CA VAL A 56 47.92 -51.83 14.12
C VAL A 56 46.75 -50.92 13.73
N THR A 57 45.56 -51.30 14.17
CA THR A 57 44.33 -50.49 13.98
C THR A 57 44.38 -49.35 15.00
N GLU A 58 44.38 -48.12 14.51
CA GLU A 58 44.27 -46.92 15.35
C GLU A 58 43.02 -46.16 15.00
N THR A 59 42.26 -45.76 16.01
CA THR A 59 41.11 -44.89 15.83
C THR A 59 41.59 -43.44 15.62
N ARG A 60 41.33 -42.88 14.45
CA ARG A 60 41.61 -41.47 14.18
C ARG A 60 40.35 -40.70 13.91
N LYS A 61 40.28 -39.49 14.46
CA LYS A 61 39.21 -38.55 14.17
C LYS A 61 39.43 -37.93 12.77
N VAL A 62 38.50 -38.21 11.87
CA VAL A 62 38.50 -37.64 10.53
C VAL A 62 37.32 -36.71 10.38
N LYS A 63 37.56 -35.52 9.85
CA LYS A 63 36.46 -34.58 9.54
C LYS A 63 35.81 -34.98 8.26
N GLU A 64 34.55 -35.33 8.29
CA GLU A 64 33.71 -35.59 7.13
C GLU A 64 32.63 -34.55 7.00
N LYS A 65 32.41 -34.09 5.78
CA LYS A 65 31.27 -33.24 5.47
C LYS A 65 30.02 -34.10 5.32
N LYS A 66 29.05 -33.88 6.18
CA LYS A 66 27.72 -34.47 6.06
C LYS A 66 26.68 -33.39 5.84
N ILE A 67 25.77 -33.67 4.94
CA ILE A 67 24.57 -32.84 4.74
C ILE A 67 23.61 -33.14 5.88
N VAL A 68 23.29 -32.13 6.66
CA VAL A 68 22.34 -32.20 7.76
C VAL A 68 21.19 -31.24 7.46
N THR A 69 19.98 -31.75 7.53
CA THR A 69 18.76 -30.94 7.38
C THR A 69 18.50 -30.17 8.65
N GLU A 70 18.46 -28.86 8.57
CA GLU A 70 18.12 -27.96 9.68
C GLU A 70 16.91 -27.13 9.35
N MET A 71 16.03 -26.93 10.31
CA MET A 71 14.96 -25.98 10.22
C MET A 71 15.53 -24.56 10.38
N ARG A 72 15.38 -23.73 9.37
CA ARG A 72 15.77 -22.33 9.44
C ARG A 72 14.60 -21.43 9.14
N ASP A 73 14.54 -20.31 9.85
CA ASP A 73 13.60 -19.25 9.54
C ASP A 73 14.05 -18.58 8.22
N VAL A 74 13.22 -18.69 7.21
CA VAL A 74 13.45 -18.09 5.90
C VAL A 74 12.38 -17.04 5.68
N VAL A 75 12.81 -15.83 5.31
CA VAL A 75 11.89 -14.76 4.90
C VAL A 75 11.57 -14.95 3.43
N GLU A 76 10.31 -15.17 3.13
CA GLU A 76 9.84 -15.32 1.76
C GLU A 76 8.84 -14.23 1.42
N GLU A 77 9.01 -13.63 0.24
CA GLU A 77 8.02 -12.73 -0.31
C GLU A 77 6.86 -13.54 -0.91
N GLN A 78 5.67 -13.38 -0.33
CA GLN A 78 4.46 -13.96 -0.89
C GLN A 78 3.61 -12.86 -1.52
N PRO A 79 3.18 -13.03 -2.78
CA PRO A 79 2.25 -12.11 -3.40
C PRO A 79 0.87 -12.27 -2.75
N VAL A 80 0.37 -11.18 -2.23
CA VAL A 80 -0.97 -11.08 -1.63
C VAL A 80 -1.79 -10.11 -2.45
N ARG A 81 -2.95 -10.55 -2.93
CA ARG A 81 -3.87 -9.74 -3.70
C ARG A 81 -4.94 -9.16 -2.78
N VAL A 82 -4.98 -7.85 -2.67
CA VAL A 82 -6.06 -7.15 -1.97
C VAL A 82 -7.17 -6.81 -2.96
N VAL A 83 -8.40 -7.15 -2.63
CA VAL A 83 -9.57 -6.98 -3.47
C VAL A 83 -10.63 -6.18 -2.75
N LEU A 84 -11.09 -5.10 -3.35
CA LEU A 84 -12.24 -4.33 -2.89
C LEU A 84 -13.48 -4.80 -3.66
N ARG A 85 -14.43 -5.43 -2.96
CA ARG A 85 -15.68 -5.93 -3.56
C ARG A 85 -16.69 -4.79 -3.76
N LYS A 86 -17.58 -4.96 -4.75
CA LYS A 86 -18.73 -4.07 -4.88
C LYS A 86 -19.69 -4.31 -3.72
N PRO A 87 -20.22 -3.24 -3.10
CA PRO A 87 -21.22 -3.39 -2.05
C PRO A 87 -22.51 -4.01 -2.62
N THR A 88 -23.11 -4.88 -1.85
CA THR A 88 -24.46 -5.37 -2.12
C THR A 88 -25.49 -4.27 -1.78
N ARG A 89 -26.73 -4.45 -2.24
CA ARG A 89 -27.80 -3.52 -1.92
C ARG A 89 -28.02 -3.38 -0.40
N THR A 90 -28.00 -4.50 0.32
CA THR A 90 -28.10 -4.50 1.78
C THR A 90 -26.97 -3.71 2.44
N GLN A 91 -25.72 -3.92 1.97
CA GLN A 91 -24.59 -3.17 2.50
C GLN A 91 -24.66 -1.67 2.19
N LEU A 92 -25.27 -1.27 1.08
CA LEU A 92 -25.54 0.16 0.82
C LEU A 92 -26.55 0.72 1.81
N GLU A 93 -27.66 0.01 2.05
CA GLU A 93 -28.69 0.40 3.02
C GLU A 93 -28.11 0.47 4.45
N ASP A 94 -27.27 -0.51 4.84
CA ASP A 94 -26.58 -0.53 6.14
C ASP A 94 -25.59 0.65 6.25
N GLY A 95 -24.87 0.98 5.18
CA GLY A 95 -23.97 2.12 5.12
C GLY A 95 -24.68 3.45 5.29
N ASP A 96 -25.85 3.63 4.66
CA ASP A 96 -26.69 4.82 4.80
C ASP A 96 -27.24 4.95 6.23
N MET A 97 -27.64 3.83 6.83
CA MET A 97 -28.05 3.81 8.23
C MET A 97 -26.89 4.16 9.16
N PHE A 98 -25.72 3.59 8.94
CA PHE A 98 -24.49 3.87 9.70
C PHE A 98 -24.13 5.36 9.62
N TYR A 99 -24.17 5.96 8.44
CA TYR A 99 -23.97 7.39 8.23
C TYR A 99 -24.95 8.23 9.07
N SER A 100 -26.24 7.90 8.98
CA SER A 100 -27.31 8.64 9.68
C SER A 100 -27.14 8.59 11.20
N ILE A 101 -26.76 7.43 11.74
CA ILE A 101 -26.51 7.26 13.19
C ILE A 101 -25.33 8.15 13.62
N TRP A 102 -24.21 8.12 12.87
CA TRP A 102 -23.04 8.90 13.23
C TRP A 102 -23.24 10.41 13.01
N LEU A 103 -23.94 10.81 11.97
CA LEU A 103 -24.33 12.21 11.76
C LEU A 103 -25.10 12.75 12.96
N ASN A 104 -26.15 12.03 13.40
CA ASN A 104 -26.94 12.40 14.58
C ASN A 104 -26.08 12.43 15.86
N LYS A 105 -25.15 11.47 16.01
CA LYS A 105 -24.25 11.44 17.17
C LYS A 105 -23.33 12.67 17.18
N TYR A 106 -22.74 13.05 16.05
CA TYR A 106 -21.87 14.21 15.96
C TYR A 106 -22.64 15.53 16.19
N ILE A 107 -23.84 15.65 15.67
CA ILE A 107 -24.72 16.82 15.95
C ILE A 107 -25.00 16.93 17.46
N LYS A 108 -25.35 15.81 18.12
CA LYS A 108 -25.56 15.77 19.57
C LYS A 108 -24.30 16.10 20.38
N MET A 109 -23.11 15.85 19.84
CA MET A 109 -21.84 16.25 20.44
C MET A 109 -21.50 17.74 20.21
N GLY A 110 -22.37 18.50 19.52
CA GLY A 110 -22.20 19.92 19.27
C GLY A 110 -21.46 20.28 17.97
N LEU A 111 -21.20 19.32 17.09
CA LEU A 111 -20.62 19.64 15.78
C LEU A 111 -21.71 20.21 14.87
N LEU A 112 -21.35 21.30 14.18
CA LEU A 112 -22.23 21.91 13.19
C LEU A 112 -22.24 21.07 11.90
N THR A 113 -23.37 21.02 11.22
CA THR A 113 -23.44 20.52 9.85
C THR A 113 -22.84 21.53 8.89
N ARG A 114 -22.44 21.08 7.70
CA ARG A 114 -21.92 21.97 6.65
C ARG A 114 -22.93 23.10 6.33
N ALA A 115 -24.22 22.77 6.24
CA ALA A 115 -25.27 23.75 5.99
C ALA A 115 -25.40 24.78 7.11
N MET A 116 -25.34 24.37 8.39
CA MET A 116 -25.41 25.26 9.53
C MET A 116 -24.18 26.19 9.58
N LEU A 117 -22.98 25.65 9.35
CA LEU A 117 -21.75 26.44 9.30
C LEU A 117 -21.77 27.43 8.15
N ALA A 118 -22.20 27.01 6.95
CA ALA A 118 -22.35 27.89 5.79
C ALA A 118 -23.35 29.03 6.07
N LYS A 119 -24.47 28.72 6.70
CA LYS A 119 -25.45 29.75 7.10
C LYS A 119 -24.85 30.74 8.11
N GLN A 120 -24.14 30.26 9.13
CA GLN A 120 -23.46 31.11 10.10
C GLN A 120 -22.46 32.05 9.42
N HIS A 121 -21.72 31.57 8.43
CA HIS A 121 -20.82 32.43 7.66
C HIS A 121 -21.54 33.45 6.78
N LEU A 122 -22.70 33.09 6.19
CA LEU A 122 -23.52 34.02 5.42
C LEU A 122 -24.04 35.17 6.29
N ASP A 123 -24.48 34.85 7.52
CA ASP A 123 -25.00 35.85 8.48
C ASP A 123 -23.90 36.84 8.94
N VAL A 124 -22.61 36.47 8.82
CA VAL A 124 -21.45 37.31 9.19
C VAL A 124 -20.77 37.94 7.97
N GLY A 125 -21.38 37.88 6.78
CA GLY A 125 -20.82 38.47 5.53
C GLY A 125 -20.17 37.51 4.56
N GLY A 126 -20.25 36.20 4.83
CA GLY A 126 -19.70 35.13 4.00
C GLY A 126 -18.40 34.52 4.54
N SER A 127 -18.01 33.39 3.96
CA SER A 127 -16.77 32.69 4.34
C SER A 127 -15.50 33.33 3.74
N LEU A 128 -15.66 34.23 2.79
CA LEU A 128 -14.59 34.94 2.10
C LEU A 128 -14.66 36.42 2.43
N THR A 129 -13.54 37.00 2.80
CA THR A 129 -13.38 38.45 2.88
C THR A 129 -13.47 39.08 1.48
N GLU A 130 -13.73 40.39 1.40
CA GLU A 130 -13.79 41.10 0.10
C GLU A 130 -12.45 41.03 -0.65
N GLU A 131 -11.33 41.01 0.06
CA GLU A 131 -10.00 40.84 -0.52
C GLU A 131 -9.83 39.42 -1.12
N GLU A 132 -10.28 38.38 -0.41
CA GLU A 132 -10.25 37.01 -0.90
C GLU A 132 -11.17 36.80 -2.10
N LYS A 133 -12.35 37.39 -2.12
CA LYS A 133 -13.26 37.39 -3.27
C LYS A 133 -12.62 38.05 -4.49
N SER A 134 -11.96 39.21 -4.28
CA SER A 134 -11.25 39.88 -5.33
C SER A 134 -10.11 39.05 -5.90
N ARG A 135 -9.28 38.47 -5.01
CA ARG A 135 -8.17 37.58 -5.39
C ARG A 135 -8.67 36.36 -6.19
N TYR A 136 -9.72 35.72 -5.71
CA TYR A 136 -10.33 34.56 -6.39
C TYR A 136 -10.82 34.92 -7.79
N SER A 137 -11.51 36.05 -7.93
CA SER A 137 -11.97 36.56 -9.23
C SER A 137 -10.79 36.85 -10.18
N GLN A 138 -9.71 37.45 -9.67
CA GLN A 138 -8.52 37.74 -10.48
C GLN A 138 -7.82 36.46 -10.95
N LEU A 139 -7.77 35.42 -10.11
CA LEU A 139 -7.21 34.11 -10.49
C LEU A 139 -8.00 33.49 -11.66
N TYR A 140 -9.35 33.56 -11.62
CA TYR A 140 -10.18 33.07 -12.70
C TYR A 140 -10.02 33.88 -14.00
N VAL A 141 -9.92 35.20 -13.92
CA VAL A 141 -9.66 36.03 -15.09
C VAL A 141 -8.31 35.66 -15.73
N ARG A 142 -7.24 35.59 -14.91
CA ARG A 142 -5.91 35.18 -15.39
C ARG A 142 -5.93 33.75 -15.97
N LEU A 143 -6.64 32.82 -15.35
CA LEU A 143 -6.82 31.44 -15.85
C LEU A 143 -7.42 31.47 -17.25
N TYR A 144 -8.52 32.18 -17.41
CA TYR A 144 -9.22 32.30 -18.69
C TYR A 144 -8.34 32.94 -19.78
N GLU A 145 -7.66 34.03 -19.49
CA GLU A 145 -6.74 34.69 -20.42
C GLU A 145 -5.63 33.74 -20.89
N LYS A 146 -5.02 32.98 -19.99
CA LYS A 146 -3.96 32.03 -20.33
C LYS A 146 -4.51 30.80 -21.08
N GLN A 147 -5.69 30.33 -20.75
CA GLN A 147 -6.38 29.28 -21.54
C GLN A 147 -6.64 29.74 -22.97
N GLN A 148 -7.13 30.97 -23.16
CA GLN A 148 -7.34 31.56 -24.49
C GLN A 148 -6.03 31.69 -25.29
N ALA A 149 -4.95 32.10 -24.63
CA ALA A 149 -3.64 32.18 -25.25
C ALA A 149 -3.12 30.82 -25.72
N VAL A 150 -3.19 29.80 -24.85
CA VAL A 150 -2.82 28.42 -25.19
C VAL A 150 -3.67 27.91 -26.35
N GLN A 151 -4.99 28.12 -26.30
CA GLN A 151 -5.91 27.68 -27.37
C GLN A 151 -5.57 28.32 -28.71
N ARG A 152 -5.28 29.63 -28.76
CA ARG A 152 -4.89 30.32 -30.00
C ARG A 152 -3.65 29.72 -30.65
N PHE A 153 -2.61 29.44 -29.84
CA PHE A 153 -1.38 28.85 -30.34
C PHE A 153 -1.56 27.38 -30.72
N SER A 154 -2.44 26.65 -30.04
CA SER A 154 -2.71 25.24 -30.33
C SER A 154 -3.51 25.02 -31.62
N LEU A 155 -4.16 26.06 -32.16
CA LEU A 155 -4.84 26.00 -33.48
C LEU A 155 -3.86 25.90 -34.66
N LYS A 156 -2.60 26.31 -34.48
CA LYS A 156 -1.53 26.15 -35.47
C LYS A 156 -0.77 24.87 -35.23
N THR A 157 -0.33 24.20 -36.28
CA THR A 157 0.56 23.05 -36.16
C THR A 157 1.97 23.52 -35.68
N GLU A 158 2.81 22.60 -35.20
CA GLU A 158 4.12 22.92 -34.67
C GLU A 158 5.02 23.57 -35.76
N ASP A 159 4.92 23.10 -36.99
CA ASP A 159 5.65 23.59 -38.17
C ASP A 159 5.19 24.98 -38.63
N GLU A 160 3.95 25.37 -38.34
CA GLU A 160 3.38 26.68 -38.71
C GLU A 160 3.65 27.77 -37.66
N ARG A 161 4.16 27.40 -36.48
CA ARG A 161 4.49 28.32 -35.40
C ARG A 161 5.91 28.86 -35.56
N SER A 162 6.07 30.16 -35.39
CA SER A 162 7.40 30.75 -35.26
C SER A 162 8.05 30.37 -33.92
N ASN A 163 9.38 30.50 -33.85
CA ASN A 163 10.09 30.23 -32.58
C ASN A 163 9.58 31.10 -31.43
N ASP A 164 9.26 32.36 -31.70
CA ASP A 164 8.68 33.29 -30.71
C ASP A 164 7.26 32.84 -30.27
N GLU A 165 6.45 32.32 -31.16
CA GLU A 165 5.11 31.76 -30.84
C GLU A 165 5.24 30.48 -30.00
N ASN A 166 6.22 29.61 -30.27
CA ASN A 166 6.50 28.42 -29.47
C ASN A 166 6.96 28.77 -28.05
N GLU A 167 7.81 29.78 -27.91
CA GLU A 167 8.26 30.25 -26.60
C GLU A 167 7.10 30.86 -25.80
N ARG A 168 6.24 31.66 -26.44
CA ARG A 168 5.03 32.22 -25.82
C ARG A 168 4.03 31.13 -25.42
N LEU A 169 3.85 30.11 -26.24
CA LEU A 169 3.02 28.97 -25.88
C LEU A 169 3.56 28.23 -24.65
N ARG A 170 4.87 27.96 -24.62
CA ARG A 170 5.52 27.32 -23.47
C ARG A 170 5.32 28.13 -22.20
N THR A 171 5.60 29.43 -22.24
CA THR A 171 5.40 30.34 -21.10
C THR A 171 3.92 30.35 -20.67
N ALA A 172 2.96 30.40 -21.62
CA ALA A 172 1.54 30.41 -21.29
C ALA A 172 1.10 29.09 -20.63
N VAL A 173 1.65 27.94 -21.04
CA VAL A 173 1.36 26.63 -20.45
C VAL A 173 1.94 26.52 -19.02
N GLU A 174 3.17 27.02 -18.81
CA GLU A 174 3.81 27.05 -17.49
C GLU A 174 3.02 27.95 -16.52
N GLU A 175 2.65 29.16 -16.93
CA GLU A 175 1.85 30.08 -16.15
C GLU A 175 0.44 29.52 -15.86
N LEU A 176 -0.17 28.82 -16.83
CA LEU A 176 -1.46 28.13 -16.64
C LEU A 176 -1.36 27.08 -15.54
N GLY A 177 -0.25 26.33 -15.49
CA GLY A 177 0.02 25.35 -14.43
C GLY A 177 0.11 26.00 -13.05
N ILE A 178 0.83 27.14 -12.96
CA ILE A 178 0.97 27.90 -11.71
C ILE A 178 -0.38 28.43 -11.24
N ILE A 179 -1.16 29.05 -12.13
CA ILE A 179 -2.48 29.61 -11.78
C ILE A 179 -3.45 28.52 -11.33
N ARG A 180 -3.46 27.37 -11.99
CA ARG A 180 -4.28 26.21 -11.59
C ARG A 180 -3.91 25.73 -10.19
N LYS A 181 -2.60 25.68 -9.88
CA LYS A 181 -2.14 25.30 -8.55
C LYS A 181 -2.58 26.32 -7.50
N GLU A 182 -2.37 27.62 -7.74
CA GLU A 182 -2.81 28.69 -6.84
C GLU A 182 -4.33 28.62 -6.58
N LEU A 183 -5.13 28.35 -7.62
CA LEU A 183 -6.59 28.21 -7.49
C LEU A 183 -6.96 26.97 -6.66
N THR A 184 -6.32 25.83 -6.93
CA THR A 184 -6.54 24.61 -6.17
C THR A 184 -6.15 24.78 -4.70
N ASP A 185 -5.03 25.42 -4.42
CA ASP A 185 -4.56 25.70 -3.06
C ASP A 185 -5.55 26.62 -2.33
N PHE A 186 -6.04 27.65 -3.00
CA PHE A 186 -7.05 28.56 -2.46
C PHE A 186 -8.36 27.82 -2.14
N GLU A 187 -8.87 27.01 -3.07
CA GLU A 187 -10.08 26.21 -2.90
C GLU A 187 -9.93 25.17 -1.77
N ALA A 188 -8.73 24.56 -1.65
CA ALA A 188 -8.43 23.62 -0.58
C ALA A 188 -8.48 24.27 0.80
N VAL A 189 -7.94 25.48 0.94
CA VAL A 189 -8.03 26.25 2.20
C VAL A 189 -9.48 26.54 2.56
N GLN A 190 -10.29 26.95 1.59
CA GLN A 190 -11.72 27.20 1.82
C GLN A 190 -12.50 25.91 2.14
N ALA A 191 -12.18 24.81 1.49
CA ALA A 191 -12.79 23.51 1.76
C ALA A 191 -12.43 23.00 3.15
N SER A 192 -11.21 23.23 3.63
CA SER A 192 -10.74 22.76 4.93
C SER A 192 -11.53 23.32 6.11
N MET A 193 -12.15 24.48 5.96
CA MET A 193 -13.03 25.05 6.98
C MET A 193 -14.22 24.12 7.31
N PHE A 194 -14.62 23.28 6.36
CA PHE A 194 -15.73 22.34 6.52
C PHE A 194 -15.29 20.93 6.97
N ASP A 195 -13.99 20.63 7.02
CA ASP A 195 -13.47 19.29 7.29
C ASP A 195 -13.87 18.73 8.67
N HIS A 196 -14.14 19.62 9.60
CA HIS A 196 -14.53 19.26 10.96
C HIS A 196 -16.05 19.27 11.19
N THR A 197 -16.85 19.43 10.14
CA THR A 197 -18.31 19.39 10.25
C THR A 197 -18.84 17.97 10.52
N ALA A 198 -20.02 17.87 11.10
CA ALA A 198 -20.68 16.61 11.40
C ALA A 198 -20.84 15.71 10.16
N ASP A 199 -21.17 16.32 9.01
CA ASP A 199 -21.36 15.61 7.74
C ASP A 199 -20.06 14.96 7.27
N ILE A 200 -18.96 15.69 7.27
CA ILE A 200 -17.65 15.18 6.80
C ILE A 200 -17.15 14.09 7.74
N LYS A 201 -17.24 14.29 9.06
CA LYS A 201 -16.85 13.26 10.01
C LYS A 201 -17.70 11.99 9.88
N ALA A 202 -19.02 12.12 9.72
CA ALA A 202 -19.91 10.98 9.49
C ALA A 202 -19.57 10.27 8.17
N ARG A 203 -19.33 11.03 7.08
CA ARG A 203 -18.93 10.48 5.78
C ARG A 203 -17.62 9.71 5.86
N ASN A 204 -16.58 10.29 6.46
CA ASN A 204 -15.28 9.65 6.60
C ASN A 204 -15.39 8.35 7.39
N LYS A 205 -16.18 8.34 8.47
CA LYS A 205 -16.43 7.13 9.24
C LYS A 205 -17.18 6.06 8.44
N THR A 206 -18.12 6.48 7.60
CA THR A 206 -18.85 5.57 6.70
C THR A 206 -17.94 5.00 5.60
N ILE A 207 -17.02 5.79 5.05
CA ILE A 207 -16.00 5.30 4.10
C ILE A 207 -15.15 4.24 4.78
N THR A 208 -14.69 4.47 6.00
CA THR A 208 -13.95 3.47 6.79
C THR A 208 -14.79 2.21 7.00
N TRP A 209 -16.08 2.35 7.32
CA TRP A 209 -16.99 1.21 7.46
C TRP A 209 -17.09 0.38 6.17
N TYR A 210 -17.18 1.03 5.00
CA TYR A 210 -17.17 0.34 3.72
C TYR A 210 -15.84 -0.39 3.48
N LEU A 211 -14.70 0.26 3.76
CA LEU A 211 -13.38 -0.38 3.60
C LEU A 211 -13.26 -1.64 4.46
N LEU A 212 -13.66 -1.56 5.73
CA LEU A 212 -13.61 -2.68 6.67
C LEU A 212 -14.52 -3.85 6.26
N ASN A 213 -15.63 -3.58 5.58
CA ASN A 213 -16.58 -4.63 5.16
C ASN A 213 -16.33 -5.16 3.74
N LEU A 214 -15.71 -4.39 2.87
CA LEU A 214 -15.57 -4.73 1.46
C LEU A 214 -14.15 -5.15 1.08
N ALA A 215 -13.16 -4.84 1.91
CA ALA A 215 -11.78 -5.25 1.65
C ALA A 215 -11.58 -6.72 1.99
N HIS A 216 -11.03 -7.45 1.04
CA HIS A 216 -10.74 -8.87 1.13
C HIS A 216 -9.31 -9.12 0.68
N VAL A 217 -8.76 -10.24 1.09
CA VAL A 217 -7.41 -10.66 0.72
C VAL A 217 -7.47 -12.06 0.12
N SER A 218 -6.62 -12.27 -0.88
CA SER A 218 -6.42 -13.56 -1.52
C SER A 218 -4.92 -13.85 -1.54
N TYR A 219 -4.54 -15.03 -1.06
CA TYR A 219 -3.15 -15.48 -1.04
C TYR A 219 -2.87 -16.31 -2.29
N GLY A 220 -1.82 -15.94 -3.02
CA GLY A 220 -1.39 -16.59 -4.25
C GLY A 220 -1.94 -15.96 -5.53
N ASP A 221 -1.34 -16.36 -6.64
CA ASP A 221 -1.53 -15.74 -7.97
C ASP A 221 -2.64 -16.41 -8.80
N GLN A 222 -3.39 -17.35 -8.19
CA GLN A 222 -4.45 -18.08 -8.88
C GLN A 222 -5.79 -17.37 -8.76
N ASP A 223 -6.50 -17.24 -9.89
CA ASP A 223 -7.84 -16.62 -9.95
C ASP A 223 -8.90 -17.33 -9.08
N ASP A 224 -8.67 -18.59 -8.69
CA ASP A 224 -9.55 -19.41 -7.85
C ASP A 224 -9.12 -19.43 -6.36
N ALA A 225 -8.15 -18.58 -5.95
CA ALA A 225 -7.72 -18.53 -4.56
C ALA A 225 -8.85 -18.05 -3.64
N GLU A 226 -8.95 -18.66 -2.46
CA GLU A 226 -9.96 -18.30 -1.46
C GLU A 226 -9.80 -16.84 -1.05
N VAL A 227 -10.90 -16.10 -1.14
CA VAL A 227 -10.94 -14.66 -0.84
C VAL A 227 -11.56 -14.47 0.53
N ILE A 228 -10.72 -14.15 1.52
CA ILE A 228 -11.13 -13.96 2.92
C ILE A 228 -11.24 -12.47 3.27
N PRO A 229 -12.09 -12.08 4.24
CA PRO A 229 -12.14 -10.69 4.72
C PRO A 229 -10.77 -10.24 5.24
N LEU A 230 -10.31 -9.06 4.82
CA LEU A 230 -9.05 -8.48 5.29
C LEU A 230 -9.13 -8.09 6.78
N PHE A 231 -10.30 -7.63 7.21
CA PHE A 231 -10.56 -7.21 8.59
C PHE A 231 -11.55 -8.19 9.23
N PRO A 232 -11.09 -9.14 10.06
CA PRO A 232 -11.97 -10.06 10.77
C PRO A 232 -12.72 -9.35 11.91
N GLY A 233 -13.94 -9.80 12.22
CA GLY A 233 -14.79 -9.27 13.27
C GLY A 233 -16.24 -9.14 12.85
N GLU A 234 -17.14 -9.03 13.81
CA GLU A 234 -18.58 -8.88 13.56
C GLU A 234 -19.00 -7.42 13.59
N THR A 235 -18.47 -6.64 14.55
CA THR A 235 -18.80 -5.23 14.72
C THR A 235 -17.81 -4.30 14.00
N TYR A 236 -18.21 -3.04 13.86
CA TYR A 236 -17.32 -1.99 13.34
C TYR A 236 -16.05 -1.86 14.20
N ASP A 237 -16.21 -1.87 15.51
CA ASP A 237 -15.08 -1.64 16.42
C ASP A 237 -14.11 -2.85 16.42
N ASP A 238 -14.62 -4.08 16.32
CA ASP A 238 -13.78 -5.27 16.17
C ASP A 238 -12.93 -5.22 14.91
N LYS A 239 -13.56 -4.88 13.76
CA LYS A 239 -12.88 -4.75 12.48
C LYS A 239 -11.89 -3.58 12.42
N TYR A 240 -12.15 -2.53 13.20
CA TYR A 240 -11.26 -1.36 13.22
C TYR A 240 -10.02 -1.57 14.08
N GLN A 241 -10.08 -2.51 15.04
CA GLN A 241 -8.96 -2.86 15.92
C GLN A 241 -8.12 -4.04 15.40
N SER A 242 -8.64 -4.79 14.44
CA SER A 242 -7.94 -5.93 13.82
C SER A 242 -6.85 -5.45 12.84
#